data_d9f116ce7e45b9685e1b0b170c3dd377
#
_entry.id   d9f116ce7e45b9685e1b0b170c3dd377
#
_cell.length_a   1.000
_cell.length_b   1.000
_cell.length_c   1.000
_cell.angle_alpha   90.00
_cell.angle_beta   90.00
_cell.angle_gamma   90.00
#
_symmetry.space_group_name_H-M   'P 1'
#
loop_
_entity.id
_entity.type
_entity.pdbx_description
1 polymer ?
#
loop_
_entity_poly.entity_id
_entity_poly.type
_entity_poly.pdbx_seq_one_letter_code
_entity_poly.pdbx_strand_id
1 'polypeptide(L)'
;MYIQELSKKLRISKKAINLYEEKGLIQPQKDNKGYRVYHKHEQQMLLRIKQLRQMNFTIAEIKEILIEHHYELFEKKKADYQKQIYDIETSIDFIDSVQECIERQEDMSSLSQDLDQAFKLKERTTFQRFTIDFEKLIFWLMFLAVMLASKSQGQDDIYEMISSVLVLISFSIYASPRIKVFAYQIYQKLKK
;
A
#
# COMPACT_ATOMS: atom_id res chain seq x y z
N MET A 1 -14.96 -32.70 -1.72
CA MET A 1 -14.56 -32.54 -0.30
C MET A 1 -15.37 -31.40 0.28
N TYR A 2 -15.87 -31.57 1.50
CA TYR A 2 -16.64 -30.52 2.19
C TYR A 2 -15.73 -29.60 2.99
N ILE A 3 -16.22 -28.40 3.32
CA ILE A 3 -15.46 -27.32 3.97
C ILE A 3 -14.76 -27.79 5.28
N GLN A 4 -15.39 -28.71 6.02
CA GLN A 4 -14.87 -29.17 7.30
C GLN A 4 -13.60 -30.01 7.15
N GLU A 5 -13.59 -30.92 6.18
CA GLU A 5 -12.44 -31.76 5.82
C GLU A 5 -11.35 -30.91 5.19
N LEU A 6 -11.74 -30.00 4.29
CA LEU A 6 -10.85 -29.10 3.59
C LEU A 6 -10.09 -28.18 4.55
N SER A 7 -10.80 -27.58 5.51
CA SER A 7 -10.24 -26.73 6.55
C SER A 7 -9.16 -27.46 7.36
N LYS A 8 -9.43 -28.72 7.76
CA LYS A 8 -8.47 -29.55 8.48
C LYS A 8 -7.28 -29.93 7.60
N LYS A 9 -7.53 -30.38 6.37
CA LYS A 9 -6.50 -30.84 5.42
C LYS A 9 -5.52 -29.73 5.07
N LEU A 10 -6.02 -28.53 4.75
CA LEU A 10 -5.20 -27.42 4.30
C LEU A 10 -4.70 -26.52 5.45
N ARG A 11 -5.20 -26.76 6.68
CA ARG A 11 -4.96 -25.88 7.85
C ARG A 11 -5.29 -24.43 7.54
N ILE A 12 -6.48 -24.22 6.99
CA ILE A 12 -7.08 -22.91 6.70
C ILE A 12 -8.40 -22.83 7.46
N SER A 13 -8.66 -21.74 8.17
CA SER A 13 -9.91 -21.61 8.92
C SER A 13 -11.11 -21.56 7.96
N LYS A 14 -12.27 -22.09 8.40
CA LYS A 14 -13.52 -22.00 7.62
C LYS A 14 -13.89 -20.55 7.30
N LYS A 15 -13.63 -19.63 8.24
CA LYS A 15 -13.86 -18.19 8.04
C LYS A 15 -13.00 -17.63 6.89
N ALA A 16 -11.74 -18.05 6.78
CA ALA A 16 -10.86 -17.64 5.69
C ALA A 16 -11.32 -18.20 4.34
N ILE A 17 -11.75 -19.48 4.31
CA ILE A 17 -12.29 -20.12 3.09
C ILE A 17 -13.53 -19.36 2.60
N ASN A 18 -14.47 -19.04 3.51
CA ASN A 18 -15.66 -18.26 3.17
C ASN A 18 -15.31 -16.85 2.66
N LEU A 19 -14.31 -16.20 3.26
CA LEU A 19 -13.83 -14.90 2.80
C LEU A 19 -13.25 -14.97 1.38
N TYR A 20 -12.49 -16.01 1.05
CA TYR A 20 -11.93 -16.20 -0.30
C TYR A 20 -13.02 -16.48 -1.35
N GLU A 21 -14.09 -17.17 -0.96
CA GLU A 21 -15.27 -17.35 -1.79
C GLU A 21 -16.01 -16.03 -2.01
N GLU A 22 -16.24 -15.27 -0.93
CA GLU A 22 -16.87 -13.93 -0.99
C GLU A 22 -16.11 -12.96 -1.89
N LYS A 23 -14.76 -13.02 -1.84
CA LYS A 23 -13.87 -12.21 -2.69
C LYS A 23 -13.72 -12.75 -4.12
N GLY A 24 -14.39 -13.85 -4.46
CA GLY A 24 -14.38 -14.44 -5.80
C GLY A 24 -13.07 -15.14 -6.19
N LEU A 25 -12.23 -15.50 -5.20
CA LEU A 25 -10.99 -16.24 -5.44
C LEU A 25 -11.22 -17.74 -5.69
N ILE A 26 -12.33 -18.27 -5.18
CA ILE A 26 -12.77 -19.66 -5.37
C ILE A 26 -14.28 -19.68 -5.56
N GLN A 27 -14.78 -20.67 -6.32
CA GLN A 27 -16.20 -20.84 -6.61
C GLN A 27 -16.62 -22.31 -6.47
N PRO A 28 -16.87 -22.80 -5.23
CA PRO A 28 -17.26 -24.16 -5.00
C PRO A 28 -18.62 -24.46 -5.61
N GLN A 29 -18.78 -25.65 -6.17
CA GLN A 29 -20.08 -26.14 -6.64
C GLN A 29 -20.94 -26.60 -5.47
N LYS A 30 -22.26 -26.66 -5.67
CA LYS A 30 -23.21 -27.26 -4.73
C LYS A 30 -23.56 -28.67 -5.17
N ASP A 31 -23.64 -29.59 -4.22
CA ASP A 31 -24.15 -30.93 -4.47
C ASP A 31 -25.71 -30.93 -4.58
N ASN A 32 -26.27 -32.11 -4.85
CA ASN A 32 -27.72 -32.29 -4.95
C ASN A 32 -28.50 -31.94 -3.65
N LYS A 33 -27.80 -31.84 -2.52
CA LYS A 33 -28.34 -31.47 -1.20
C LYS A 33 -28.13 -29.99 -0.88
N GLY A 34 -27.49 -29.21 -1.79
CA GLY A 34 -27.19 -27.80 -1.62
C GLY A 34 -25.90 -27.51 -0.83
N TYR A 35 -25.12 -28.52 -0.44
CA TYR A 35 -23.87 -28.32 0.27
C TYR A 35 -22.71 -27.98 -0.66
N ARG A 36 -21.81 -27.09 -0.23
CA ARG A 36 -20.61 -26.69 -0.98
C ARG A 36 -19.61 -27.83 -1.07
N VAL A 37 -19.20 -28.17 -2.29
CA VAL A 37 -18.19 -29.18 -2.59
C VAL A 37 -17.00 -28.52 -3.25
N TYR A 38 -15.83 -28.74 -2.66
CA TYR A 38 -14.55 -28.18 -3.15
C TYR A 38 -13.82 -29.28 -3.91
N HIS A 39 -13.74 -29.13 -5.23
CA HIS A 39 -13.05 -30.05 -6.13
C HIS A 39 -11.54 -29.82 -6.09
N LYS A 40 -10.77 -30.56 -6.89
CA LYS A 40 -9.32 -30.50 -6.91
C LYS A 40 -8.78 -29.12 -7.31
N HIS A 41 -9.52 -28.41 -8.18
CA HIS A 41 -9.18 -27.05 -8.61
C HIS A 41 -9.23 -26.05 -7.44
N GLU A 42 -10.34 -26.02 -6.69
CA GLU A 42 -10.51 -25.12 -5.54
C GLU A 42 -9.49 -25.41 -4.44
N GLN A 43 -9.17 -26.70 -4.22
CA GLN A 43 -8.13 -27.11 -3.26
C GLN A 43 -6.75 -26.56 -3.65
N GLN A 44 -6.38 -26.66 -4.93
CA GLN A 44 -5.13 -26.11 -5.43
C GLN A 44 -5.10 -24.58 -5.35
N MET A 45 -6.21 -23.92 -5.68
CA MET A 45 -6.33 -22.47 -5.57
C MET A 45 -6.14 -22.01 -4.12
N LEU A 46 -6.78 -22.68 -3.17
CA LEU A 46 -6.60 -22.38 -1.74
C LEU A 46 -5.17 -22.58 -1.25
N LEU A 47 -4.44 -23.57 -1.77
CA LEU A 47 -3.02 -23.74 -1.46
C LEU A 47 -2.19 -22.56 -1.98
N ARG A 48 -2.42 -22.12 -3.22
CA ARG A 48 -1.75 -20.94 -3.79
C ARG A 48 -2.04 -19.68 -2.98
N ILE A 49 -3.31 -19.45 -2.63
CA ILE A 49 -3.71 -18.33 -1.77
C ILE A 49 -2.97 -18.39 -0.44
N LYS A 50 -2.92 -19.56 0.21
CA LYS A 50 -2.20 -19.75 1.47
C LYS A 50 -0.73 -19.39 1.36
N GLN A 51 -0.03 -19.86 0.31
CA GLN A 51 1.37 -19.54 0.06
C GLN A 51 1.59 -18.03 -0.12
N LEU A 52 0.77 -17.38 -0.94
CA LEU A 52 0.85 -15.93 -1.16
C LEU A 52 0.57 -15.13 0.14
N ARG A 53 -0.41 -15.59 0.94
CA ARG A 53 -0.66 -14.97 2.26
C ARG A 53 0.53 -15.09 3.22
N GLN A 54 1.27 -16.22 3.20
CA GLN A 54 2.49 -16.39 3.98
C GLN A 54 3.63 -15.43 3.54
N MET A 55 3.60 -14.98 2.30
CA MET A 55 4.50 -13.96 1.76
C MET A 55 3.95 -12.53 1.90
N ASN A 56 2.97 -12.31 2.78
CA ASN A 56 2.35 -11.01 3.08
C ASN A 56 1.68 -10.32 1.87
N PHE A 57 1.22 -11.09 0.86
CA PHE A 57 0.34 -10.53 -0.15
C PHE A 57 -1.05 -10.28 0.43
N THR A 58 -1.66 -9.16 0.11
CA THR A 58 -3.04 -8.84 0.45
C THR A 58 -4.02 -9.67 -0.39
N ILE A 59 -5.27 -9.75 0.02
CA ILE A 59 -6.31 -10.49 -0.74
C ILE A 59 -6.53 -9.83 -2.12
N ALA A 60 -6.42 -8.51 -2.22
CA ALA A 60 -6.52 -7.78 -3.47
C ALA A 60 -5.38 -8.16 -4.43
N GLU A 61 -4.12 -8.05 -3.97
CA GLU A 61 -2.95 -8.48 -4.76
C GLU A 61 -3.03 -9.95 -5.19
N ILE A 62 -3.53 -10.83 -4.32
CA ILE A 62 -3.71 -12.25 -4.66
C ILE A 62 -4.73 -12.43 -5.78
N LYS A 63 -5.81 -11.65 -5.79
CA LYS A 63 -6.81 -11.66 -6.86
C LYS A 63 -6.21 -11.19 -8.17
N GLU A 64 -5.49 -10.07 -8.15
CA GLU A 64 -4.77 -9.56 -9.32
C GLU A 64 -3.78 -10.59 -9.89
N ILE A 65 -3.00 -11.27 -9.02
CA ILE A 65 -2.04 -12.30 -9.44
C ILE A 65 -2.73 -13.55 -10.02
N LEU A 66 -3.71 -14.11 -9.30
CA LEU A 66 -4.27 -15.42 -9.63
C LEU A 66 -5.41 -15.38 -10.66
N ILE A 67 -6.12 -14.26 -10.75
CA ILE A 67 -7.29 -14.10 -11.63
C ILE A 67 -6.96 -13.17 -12.82
N GLU A 68 -6.26 -12.06 -12.57
CA GLU A 68 -5.96 -11.03 -13.57
C GLU A 68 -4.57 -11.20 -14.20
N HIS A 69 -3.77 -12.14 -13.66
CA HIS A 69 -2.43 -12.49 -14.16
C HIS A 69 -1.40 -11.35 -14.11
N HIS A 70 -1.54 -10.42 -13.13
CA HIS A 70 -0.60 -9.32 -12.89
C HIS A 70 0.65 -9.81 -12.13
N TYR A 71 1.55 -10.51 -12.83
CA TYR A 71 2.74 -11.13 -12.22
C TYR A 71 3.83 -10.12 -11.83
N GLU A 72 3.78 -8.89 -12.32
CA GLU A 72 4.66 -7.78 -11.93
C GLU A 72 4.58 -7.46 -10.43
N LEU A 73 3.48 -7.83 -9.76
CA LEU A 73 3.34 -7.68 -8.31
C LEU A 73 4.36 -8.50 -7.52
N PHE A 74 4.88 -9.59 -8.08
CA PHE A 74 5.96 -10.35 -7.44
C PHE A 74 7.25 -9.52 -7.40
N GLU A 75 7.61 -8.86 -8.50
CA GLU A 75 8.82 -8.04 -8.57
C GLU A 75 8.69 -6.81 -7.67
N LYS A 76 7.51 -6.19 -7.62
CA LYS A 76 7.22 -5.10 -6.70
C LYS A 76 7.41 -5.55 -5.25
N LYS A 77 6.87 -6.71 -4.87
CA LYS A 77 7.00 -7.25 -3.51
C LYS A 77 8.46 -7.57 -3.15
N LYS A 78 9.23 -8.12 -4.09
CA LYS A 78 10.68 -8.34 -3.91
C LYS A 78 11.42 -7.02 -3.67
N ALA A 79 11.15 -6.01 -4.48
CA ALA A 79 11.76 -4.69 -4.33
C ALA A 79 11.43 -4.05 -2.97
N ASP A 80 10.18 -4.20 -2.50
CA ASP A 80 9.77 -3.74 -1.16
C ASP A 80 10.54 -4.45 -0.05
N TYR A 81 10.75 -5.76 -0.16
CA TYR A 81 11.54 -6.51 0.81
C TYR A 81 13.03 -6.17 0.75
N GLN A 82 13.62 -6.02 -0.44
CA GLN A 82 15.01 -5.58 -0.59
C GLN A 82 15.23 -4.23 0.08
N LYS A 83 14.28 -3.31 -0.08
CA LYS A 83 14.35 -2.03 0.60
C LYS A 83 14.26 -2.17 2.13
N GLN A 84 13.38 -3.05 2.64
CA GLN A 84 13.29 -3.31 4.08
C GLN A 84 14.60 -3.90 4.63
N ILE A 85 15.22 -4.81 3.89
CA ILE A 85 16.54 -5.38 4.25
C ILE A 85 17.57 -4.26 4.37
N TYR A 86 17.68 -3.41 3.35
CA TYR A 86 18.61 -2.28 3.38
C TYR A 86 18.36 -1.33 4.57
N ASP A 87 17.09 -1.01 4.86
CA ASP A 87 16.72 -0.16 6.00
C ASP A 87 17.12 -0.81 7.35
N ILE A 88 17.01 -2.14 7.45
CA ILE A 88 17.39 -2.92 8.65
C ILE A 88 18.92 -2.99 8.77
N GLU A 89 19.64 -3.31 7.71
CA GLU A 89 21.11 -3.35 7.67
C GLU A 89 21.71 -2.01 8.10
N THR A 90 21.21 -0.91 7.53
CA THR A 90 21.61 0.44 7.93
C THR A 90 21.38 0.70 9.43
N SER A 91 20.28 0.19 9.97
CA SER A 91 19.98 0.35 11.40
C SER A 91 20.92 -0.47 12.28
N ILE A 92 21.35 -1.65 11.84
CA ILE A 92 22.35 -2.49 12.51
C ILE A 92 23.69 -1.78 12.54
N ASP A 93 24.16 -1.27 11.38
CA ASP A 93 25.42 -0.54 11.28
C ASP A 93 25.47 0.66 12.26
N PHE A 94 24.34 1.36 12.43
CA PHE A 94 24.23 2.42 13.42
C PHE A 94 24.35 1.93 14.86
N ILE A 95 23.69 0.81 15.19
CA ILE A 95 23.77 0.21 16.52
C ILE A 95 25.20 -0.16 16.84
N ASP A 96 25.90 -0.81 15.90
CA ASP A 96 27.29 -1.22 16.05
C ASP A 96 28.22 0.00 16.25
N SER A 97 28.02 1.07 15.48
CA SER A 97 28.76 2.31 15.63
C SER A 97 28.56 2.97 17.00
N VAL A 98 27.34 3.00 17.51
CA VAL A 98 27.01 3.53 18.84
C VAL A 98 27.64 2.66 19.92
N GLN A 99 27.57 1.34 19.79
CA GLN A 99 28.18 0.41 20.74
C GLN A 99 29.70 0.62 20.83
N GLU A 100 30.37 0.71 19.68
CA GLU A 100 31.83 0.92 19.61
C GLU A 100 32.27 2.24 20.28
N CYS A 101 31.53 3.34 20.04
CA CYS A 101 31.80 4.62 20.71
C CYS A 101 31.62 4.52 22.23
N ILE A 102 30.60 3.82 22.71
CA ILE A 102 30.38 3.64 24.16
C ILE A 102 31.51 2.80 24.78
N GLU A 103 31.91 1.71 24.15
CA GLU A 103 32.97 0.81 24.63
C GLU A 103 34.33 1.51 24.67
N ARG A 104 34.61 2.37 23.70
CA ARG A 104 35.86 3.15 23.64
C ARG A 104 35.85 4.41 24.52
N GLN A 105 34.73 4.75 25.14
CA GLN A 105 34.52 5.99 25.88
C GLN A 105 34.85 7.25 25.05
N GLU A 106 34.63 7.19 23.74
CA GLU A 106 34.84 8.29 22.80
C GLU A 106 33.74 9.34 22.91
N ASP A 107 34.06 10.57 22.50
CA ASP A 107 33.07 11.65 22.47
C ASP A 107 31.99 11.36 21.40
N MET A 108 30.73 11.26 21.82
CA MET A 108 29.57 10.99 20.96
C MET A 108 29.16 12.17 20.07
N SER A 109 29.88 13.32 20.16
CA SER A 109 29.46 14.54 19.46
C SER A 109 29.53 14.42 17.93
N SER A 110 30.55 13.76 17.39
CA SER A 110 30.70 13.51 15.96
C SER A 110 29.66 12.52 15.45
N LEU A 111 29.47 11.42 16.17
CA LEU A 111 28.48 10.40 15.84
C LEU A 111 27.06 10.95 15.91
N SER A 112 26.75 11.82 16.87
CA SER A 112 25.41 12.47 16.95
C SER A 112 25.13 13.36 15.75
N GLN A 113 26.15 14.04 15.20
CA GLN A 113 26.01 14.85 13.99
C GLN A 113 25.74 13.98 12.75
N ASP A 114 26.42 12.86 12.60
CA ASP A 114 26.24 11.93 11.49
C ASP A 114 24.86 11.26 11.54
N LEU A 115 24.42 10.86 12.74
CA LEU A 115 23.07 10.36 12.99
C LEU A 115 22.00 11.41 12.63
N ASP A 116 22.15 12.64 13.10
CA ASP A 116 21.24 13.74 12.81
C ASP A 116 21.15 14.03 11.29
N GLN A 117 22.30 13.97 10.60
CA GLN A 117 22.33 14.13 9.14
C GLN A 117 21.60 12.98 8.44
N ALA A 118 21.85 11.73 8.85
CA ALA A 118 21.19 10.56 8.28
C ALA A 118 19.68 10.59 8.51
N PHE A 119 19.23 10.95 9.72
CA PHE A 119 17.80 11.13 10.01
C PHE A 119 17.18 12.27 9.20
N LYS A 120 17.85 13.40 9.04
CA LYS A 120 17.41 14.52 8.19
C LYS A 120 17.32 14.12 6.71
N LEU A 121 18.26 13.32 6.20
CA LEU A 121 18.23 12.78 4.84
C LEU A 121 17.04 11.82 4.65
N LYS A 122 16.79 10.94 5.62
CA LYS A 122 15.64 10.02 5.61
C LYS A 122 14.32 10.79 5.65
N GLU A 123 14.23 11.84 6.45
CA GLU A 123 13.05 12.70 6.53
C GLU A 123 12.82 13.49 5.21
N ARG A 124 13.89 14.02 4.61
CA ARG A 124 13.82 14.69 3.29
C ARG A 124 13.32 13.75 2.18
N THR A 125 13.83 12.50 2.14
CA THR A 125 13.39 11.54 1.11
C THR A 125 11.94 11.11 1.31
N THR A 126 11.48 10.96 2.54
CA THR A 126 10.05 10.66 2.83
C THR A 126 9.16 11.85 2.48
N PHE A 127 9.59 13.07 2.77
CA PHE A 127 8.89 14.28 2.36
C PHE A 127 8.83 14.43 0.84
N GLN A 128 9.93 14.18 0.12
CA GLN A 128 9.94 14.23 -1.35
C GLN A 128 8.98 13.21 -1.97
N ARG A 129 8.93 11.98 -1.47
CA ARG A 129 7.97 10.97 -1.95
C ARG A 129 6.53 11.40 -1.68
N PHE A 130 6.26 11.88 -0.48
CA PHE A 130 4.93 12.42 -0.15
C PHE A 130 4.53 13.54 -1.10
N THR A 131 5.44 14.48 -1.42
CA THR A 131 5.14 15.60 -2.33
C THR A 131 4.81 15.12 -3.73
N ILE A 132 5.53 14.11 -4.25
CA ILE A 132 5.25 13.54 -5.58
C ILE A 132 3.87 12.89 -5.62
N ASP A 133 3.50 12.12 -4.60
CA ASP A 133 2.19 11.46 -4.55
C ASP A 133 1.06 12.47 -4.33
N PHE A 134 1.31 13.50 -3.54
CA PHE A 134 0.38 14.60 -3.31
C PHE A 134 0.16 15.44 -4.57
N GLU A 135 1.20 15.70 -5.36
CA GLU A 135 1.11 16.39 -6.66
C GLU A 135 0.31 15.58 -7.68
N LYS A 136 0.48 14.24 -7.72
CA LYS A 136 -0.35 13.36 -8.54
C LYS A 136 -1.83 13.45 -8.15
N LEU A 137 -2.15 13.45 -6.86
CA LEU A 137 -3.51 13.59 -6.37
C LEU A 137 -4.13 14.92 -6.84
N ILE A 138 -3.39 16.01 -6.73
CA ILE A 138 -3.84 17.35 -7.19
C ILE A 138 -4.06 17.34 -8.69
N PHE A 139 -3.17 16.72 -9.47
CA PHE A 139 -3.32 16.56 -10.92
C PHE A 139 -4.62 15.83 -11.28
N TRP A 140 -4.94 14.74 -10.58
CA TRP A 140 -6.19 14.01 -10.75
C TRP A 140 -7.43 14.85 -10.40
N LEU A 141 -7.35 15.67 -9.35
CA LEU A 141 -8.44 16.60 -8.98
C LEU A 141 -8.65 17.69 -10.06
N MET A 142 -7.56 18.23 -10.62
CA MET A 142 -7.64 19.17 -11.74
C MET A 142 -8.24 18.51 -12.99
N PHE A 143 -7.83 17.27 -13.32
CA PHE A 143 -8.39 16.52 -14.43
C PHE A 143 -9.88 16.26 -14.26
N LEU A 144 -10.32 15.89 -13.05
CA LEU A 144 -11.72 15.71 -12.71
C LEU A 144 -12.51 17.04 -12.89
N ALA A 145 -11.94 18.15 -12.46
CA ALA A 145 -12.56 19.47 -12.63
C ALA A 145 -12.77 19.83 -14.10
N VAL A 146 -11.77 19.55 -14.96
CA VAL A 146 -11.87 19.77 -16.41
C VAL A 146 -12.92 18.84 -17.03
N MET A 147 -13.00 17.58 -16.61
CA MET A 147 -14.02 16.64 -17.06
C MET A 147 -15.44 17.08 -16.67
N LEU A 148 -15.62 17.62 -15.48
CA LEU A 148 -16.91 18.19 -15.04
C LEU A 148 -17.28 19.43 -15.86
N ALA A 149 -16.31 20.31 -16.16
CA ALA A 149 -16.53 21.48 -17.01
C ALA A 149 -16.93 21.09 -18.44
N SER A 150 -16.30 20.05 -19.00
CA SER A 150 -16.63 19.58 -20.37
C SER A 150 -18.02 18.98 -20.47
N LYS A 151 -18.57 18.45 -19.36
CA LYS A 151 -19.92 17.89 -19.30
C LYS A 151 -21.01 18.95 -19.15
N SER A 152 -20.65 20.17 -18.73
CA SER A 152 -21.58 21.27 -18.51
C SER A 152 -22.03 22.00 -19.81
N GLN A 153 -21.57 21.56 -20.99
CA GLN A 153 -21.95 22.17 -22.27
C GLN A 153 -23.48 22.04 -22.51
N GLY A 154 -24.24 22.91 -21.89
CA GLY A 154 -25.63 23.12 -22.25
C GLY A 154 -26.68 23.21 -21.15
N GLN A 155 -26.39 22.92 -19.93
CA GLN A 155 -27.34 23.04 -18.82
C GLN A 155 -26.61 23.16 -17.48
N ASP A 156 -26.81 24.26 -16.78
CA ASP A 156 -26.45 24.59 -15.41
C ASP A 156 -25.08 25.25 -15.19
N ASP A 157 -25.10 26.56 -14.98
CA ASP A 157 -24.00 27.40 -14.48
C ASP A 157 -23.31 26.87 -13.21
N ILE A 158 -23.99 25.97 -12.49
CA ILE A 158 -23.51 25.37 -11.23
C ILE A 158 -22.28 24.50 -11.47
N TYR A 159 -22.26 23.66 -12.52
CA TYR A 159 -21.11 22.78 -12.81
C TYR A 159 -19.88 23.58 -13.24
N GLU A 160 -20.09 24.66 -13.98
CA GLU A 160 -19.01 25.53 -14.42
C GLU A 160 -18.41 26.31 -13.25
N MET A 161 -19.26 26.77 -12.32
CA MET A 161 -18.83 27.41 -11.08
C MET A 161 -18.06 26.46 -10.17
N ILE A 162 -18.56 25.23 -9.96
CA ILE A 162 -17.87 24.21 -9.15
C ILE A 162 -16.51 23.85 -9.77
N SER A 163 -16.45 23.65 -11.08
CA SER A 163 -15.23 23.37 -11.82
C SER A 163 -14.19 24.48 -11.63
N SER A 164 -14.58 25.72 -11.81
CA SER A 164 -13.72 26.89 -11.65
C SER A 164 -13.15 27.01 -10.23
N VAL A 165 -13.98 26.80 -9.21
CA VAL A 165 -13.56 26.80 -7.81
C VAL A 165 -12.58 25.65 -7.52
N LEU A 166 -12.84 24.44 -8.03
CA LEU A 166 -11.94 23.29 -7.87
C LEU A 166 -10.58 23.53 -8.53
N VAL A 167 -10.54 24.11 -9.71
CA VAL A 167 -9.28 24.48 -10.39
C VAL A 167 -8.48 25.49 -9.58
N LEU A 168 -9.12 26.54 -9.07
CA LEU A 168 -8.46 27.57 -8.26
C LEU A 168 -7.91 27.01 -6.95
N ILE A 169 -8.68 26.16 -6.27
CA ILE A 169 -8.24 25.49 -5.04
C ILE A 169 -7.05 24.57 -5.34
N SER A 170 -7.15 23.73 -6.36
CA SER A 170 -6.10 22.79 -6.76
C SER A 170 -4.80 23.52 -7.13
N PHE A 171 -4.90 24.62 -7.88
CA PHE A 171 -3.76 25.46 -8.25
C PHE A 171 -3.12 26.12 -7.04
N SER A 172 -3.93 26.68 -6.12
CA SER A 172 -3.44 27.29 -4.89
C SER A 172 -2.68 26.30 -4.00
N ILE A 173 -3.19 25.06 -3.91
CA ILE A 173 -2.54 23.97 -3.16
C ILE A 173 -1.23 23.55 -3.85
N TYR A 174 -1.23 23.41 -5.18
CA TYR A 174 -0.05 23.06 -5.96
C TYR A 174 1.08 24.08 -5.82
N ALA A 175 0.75 25.36 -5.91
CA ALA A 175 1.70 26.47 -5.88
C ALA A 175 2.28 26.78 -4.49
N SER A 176 1.63 26.32 -3.40
CA SER A 176 2.03 26.69 -2.04
C SER A 176 2.88 25.63 -1.34
N PRO A 177 4.20 25.86 -1.12
CA PRO A 177 5.04 24.94 -0.36
C PRO A 177 4.60 24.80 1.10
N ARG A 178 3.99 25.83 1.69
CA ARG A 178 3.48 25.79 3.07
C ARG A 178 2.34 24.78 3.25
N ILE A 179 1.45 24.69 2.26
CA ILE A 179 0.34 23.73 2.27
C ILE A 179 0.87 22.29 2.17
N LYS A 180 1.89 22.05 1.35
CA LYS A 180 2.53 20.73 1.23
C LYS A 180 3.16 20.27 2.57
N VAL A 181 3.84 21.18 3.26
CA VAL A 181 4.43 20.90 4.59
C VAL A 181 3.33 20.61 5.62
N PHE A 182 2.27 21.39 5.65
CA PHE A 182 1.13 21.20 6.56
C PHE A 182 0.41 19.86 6.28
N ALA A 183 0.16 19.53 5.02
CA ALA A 183 -0.42 18.26 4.61
C ALA A 183 0.48 17.06 5.03
N TYR A 184 1.79 17.19 4.89
CA TYR A 184 2.75 16.18 5.36
C TYR A 184 2.72 16.00 6.88
N GLN A 185 2.60 17.06 7.65
CA GLN A 185 2.46 16.97 9.12
C GLN A 185 1.19 16.23 9.53
N ILE A 186 0.07 16.49 8.86
CA ILE A 186 -1.18 15.75 9.10
C ILE A 186 -1.01 14.28 8.73
N TYR A 187 -0.43 13.99 7.56
CA TYR A 187 -0.15 12.62 7.12
C TYR A 187 0.68 11.84 8.15
N GLN A 188 1.71 12.46 8.72
CA GLN A 188 2.54 11.84 9.77
C GLN A 188 1.76 11.58 11.06
N LYS A 189 0.80 12.44 11.42
CA LYS A 189 -0.07 12.23 12.60
C LYS A 189 -1.07 11.09 12.41
N LEU A 190 -1.57 10.90 11.18
CA LEU A 190 -2.52 9.84 10.85
C LEU A 190 -1.85 8.46 10.69
N LYS A 191 -0.54 8.43 10.48
CA LYS A 191 0.23 7.20 10.32
C LYS A 191 0.69 6.58 11.65
N LYS A 192 0.62 7.34 12.75
CA LYS A 192 0.88 6.86 14.12
C LYS A 192 -0.35 6.18 14.70
#